data_a5bfe204d8651c317d09f882b3ddb772
#
_entry.id   a5bfe204d8651c317d09f882b3ddb772
#
_cell.length_a   1.000
_cell.length_b   1.000
_cell.length_c   1.000
_cell.angle_alpha   90.00
_cell.angle_beta   90.00
_cell.angle_gamma   90.00
#
_symmetry.space_group_name_H-M   'P 1'
#
loop_
_entity.id
_entity.type
_entity.pdbx_description
1 polymer ?
#
loop_
_entity_poly.entity_id
_entity_poly.type
_entity_poly.pdbx_seq_one_letter_code
_entity_poly.pdbx_strand_id
1 'polypeptide(L)'
;KEIDMDPIDLRMLNAVKEGDNQLGDSVASTGKYPKIGFKETLEAIKNHPNYKIPLGPNQGRGIATGYWFNIAQTSSATINLSEDGRAVVMTGSPDIGGSRASMAIMAAEVIGIDVNLIQPVVGDTETVGFTDVTEGSRATYATGIAVVNAAEKIVRKLKERASIMWDCNLEDVEWVDGSAIHKDGKESSLSLPEITAEAKKTGGPLNATGSLETKGHGPAFSTQLCDLEVDPETG
;
A
#
# COMPACT_ATOMS: atom_id res chain seq x y z
N LYS A 1 3.33 -6.45 -36.84
CA LYS A 1 3.55 -7.01 -38.19
C LYS A 1 3.56 -5.90 -39.23
N GLU A 2 2.52 -5.05 -39.34
CA GLU A 2 2.47 -4.00 -40.39
C GLU A 2 3.56 -2.93 -40.21
N ILE A 3 3.95 -2.59 -39.00
CA ILE A 3 4.96 -1.56 -38.68
C ILE A 3 6.32 -2.16 -38.30
N ASP A 4 6.46 -3.48 -38.34
CA ASP A 4 7.69 -4.23 -38.00
C ASP A 4 8.37 -3.77 -36.70
N MET A 5 7.58 -3.54 -35.67
CA MET A 5 8.04 -3.08 -34.38
C MET A 5 7.74 -4.14 -33.30
N ASP A 6 8.65 -4.31 -32.37
CA ASP A 6 8.46 -5.17 -31.18
C ASP A 6 7.23 -4.71 -30.38
N PRO A 7 6.34 -5.64 -29.96
CA PRO A 7 5.12 -5.27 -29.24
C PRO A 7 5.37 -4.52 -27.91
N ILE A 8 6.47 -4.80 -27.21
CA ILE A 8 6.82 -4.06 -25.99
C ILE A 8 7.34 -2.67 -26.34
N ASP A 9 8.18 -2.55 -27.39
CA ASP A 9 8.72 -1.26 -27.81
C ASP A 9 7.61 -0.31 -28.27
N LEU A 10 6.60 -0.84 -28.98
CA LEU A 10 5.44 -0.05 -29.35
C LEU A 10 4.66 0.45 -28.12
N ARG A 11 4.51 -0.40 -27.11
CA ARG A 11 3.85 -0.01 -25.85
C ARG A 11 4.68 0.98 -25.05
N MET A 12 6.00 0.78 -25.00
CA MET A 12 6.92 1.73 -24.34
C MET A 12 6.87 3.12 -24.95
N LEU A 13 6.79 3.19 -26.30
CA LEU A 13 6.68 4.46 -27.02
C LEU A 13 5.39 5.22 -26.66
N ASN A 14 4.30 4.51 -26.47
CA ASN A 14 2.98 5.08 -26.19
C ASN A 14 2.60 5.08 -24.70
N ALA A 15 3.47 4.56 -23.82
CA ALA A 15 3.16 4.43 -22.40
C ALA A 15 3.04 5.79 -21.72
N VAL A 16 1.94 5.97 -21.02
CA VAL A 16 1.77 7.11 -20.10
C VAL A 16 2.78 7.01 -18.95
N LYS A 17 3.15 8.15 -18.40
CA LYS A 17 4.10 8.29 -17.29
C LYS A 17 3.58 9.29 -16.26
N GLU A 18 4.23 9.34 -15.12
CA GLU A 18 4.00 10.35 -14.11
C GLU A 18 4.01 11.78 -14.71
N GLY A 19 3.01 12.57 -14.37
CA GLY A 19 2.83 13.95 -14.83
C GLY A 19 2.13 14.10 -16.18
N ASP A 20 1.90 13.03 -16.94
CA ASP A 20 1.07 13.10 -18.13
C ASP A 20 -0.40 13.37 -17.78
N ASN A 21 -1.12 14.02 -18.68
CA ASN A 21 -2.55 14.26 -18.47
C ASN A 21 -3.31 12.93 -18.55
N GLN A 22 -4.22 12.73 -17.61
CA GLN A 22 -5.16 11.63 -17.69
C GLN A 22 -6.19 11.95 -18.78
N LEU A 23 -6.30 11.06 -19.77
CA LEU A 23 -7.26 11.17 -20.85
C LEU A 23 -8.47 10.27 -20.53
N GLY A 24 -9.65 10.82 -20.50
CA GLY A 24 -10.88 10.04 -20.36
C GLY A 24 -12.10 10.89 -20.01
N ASP A 25 -13.24 10.47 -20.50
CA ASP A 25 -14.54 11.10 -20.29
C ASP A 25 -15.18 10.71 -18.94
N SER A 26 -14.49 9.95 -18.10
CA SER A 26 -15.04 9.53 -16.82
C SER A 26 -14.82 10.59 -15.74
N VAL A 27 -15.75 10.66 -14.81
CA VAL A 27 -15.73 11.55 -13.63
C VAL A 27 -14.42 11.41 -12.81
N ALA A 28 -13.69 10.32 -13.03
CA ALA A 28 -12.44 9.98 -12.34
C ALA A 28 -11.16 10.52 -13.00
N SER A 29 -11.22 11.09 -14.21
CA SER A 29 -10.03 11.41 -15.02
C SER A 29 -9.71 12.90 -15.11
N THR A 30 -9.76 13.60 -14.00
CA THR A 30 -9.36 15.02 -13.96
C THR A 30 -8.02 15.17 -13.27
N GLY A 31 -6.96 15.28 -14.05
CA GLY A 31 -5.64 15.57 -13.48
C GLY A 31 -4.48 14.92 -14.22
N LYS A 32 -3.36 14.86 -13.54
CA LYS A 32 -2.14 14.22 -14.00
C LYS A 32 -2.00 12.83 -13.38
N TYR A 33 -1.36 11.92 -14.11
CA TYR A 33 -0.99 10.64 -13.51
C TYR A 33 -0.04 10.85 -12.33
N PRO A 34 -0.32 10.24 -11.17
CA PRO A 34 0.65 10.16 -10.08
C PRO A 34 1.81 9.24 -10.47
N LYS A 35 2.67 8.91 -9.51
CA LYS A 35 3.68 7.87 -9.72
C LYS A 35 2.99 6.54 -10.05
N ILE A 36 3.28 6.02 -11.26
CA ILE A 36 2.73 4.77 -11.80
C ILE A 36 3.88 3.91 -12.34
N GLY A 37 3.79 2.60 -12.14
CA GLY A 37 4.83 1.66 -12.55
C GLY A 37 4.61 1.07 -13.96
N PHE A 38 3.93 1.75 -14.88
CA PHE A 38 3.56 1.15 -16.17
C PHE A 38 4.77 0.78 -17.01
N LYS A 39 5.74 1.70 -17.17
CA LYS A 39 6.96 1.44 -17.93
C LYS A 39 7.80 0.35 -17.30
N GLU A 40 7.88 0.34 -15.97
CA GLU A 40 8.60 -0.67 -15.21
C GLU A 40 8.00 -2.07 -15.41
N THR A 41 6.67 -2.20 -15.55
CA THR A 41 6.05 -3.50 -15.88
C THR A 41 6.40 -3.96 -17.30
N LEU A 42 6.48 -3.05 -18.25
CA LEU A 42 6.92 -3.34 -19.63
C LEU A 42 8.39 -3.75 -19.68
N GLU A 43 9.25 -3.02 -18.96
CA GLU A 43 10.69 -3.32 -18.87
C GLU A 43 10.94 -4.67 -18.20
N ALA A 44 10.19 -4.99 -17.14
CA ALA A 44 10.28 -6.28 -16.47
C ALA A 44 10.01 -7.44 -17.44
N ILE A 45 8.98 -7.34 -18.29
CA ILE A 45 8.68 -8.33 -19.32
C ILE A 45 9.78 -8.37 -20.39
N LYS A 46 10.22 -7.20 -20.89
CA LYS A 46 11.26 -7.12 -21.93
C LYS A 46 12.58 -7.76 -21.49
N ASN A 47 12.88 -7.62 -20.20
CA ASN A 47 14.11 -8.16 -19.61
C ASN A 47 13.96 -9.61 -19.11
N HIS A 48 12.74 -10.16 -19.09
CA HIS A 48 12.51 -11.53 -18.64
C HIS A 48 13.17 -12.53 -19.59
N PRO A 49 13.89 -13.55 -19.08
CA PRO A 49 14.59 -14.54 -19.93
C PRO A 49 13.68 -15.16 -21.00
N ASN A 50 12.46 -15.55 -20.64
CA ASN A 50 11.52 -16.19 -21.57
C ASN A 50 11.15 -15.32 -22.76
N TYR A 51 11.16 -13.98 -22.62
CA TYR A 51 10.80 -13.08 -23.71
C TYR A 51 11.72 -13.24 -24.94
N LYS A 52 12.98 -13.63 -24.70
CA LYS A 52 14.01 -13.79 -25.73
C LYS A 52 14.12 -15.22 -26.29
N ILE A 53 13.39 -16.18 -25.70
CA ILE A 53 13.41 -17.56 -26.19
C ILE A 53 12.68 -17.63 -27.54
N PRO A 54 13.33 -18.14 -28.61
CA PRO A 54 12.65 -18.39 -29.87
C PRO A 54 11.50 -19.38 -29.68
N LEU A 55 10.39 -19.13 -30.37
CA LEU A 55 9.23 -20.02 -30.36
C LEU A 55 9.47 -21.18 -31.32
N GLY A 56 9.02 -22.36 -30.92
CA GLY A 56 9.01 -23.56 -31.73
C GLY A 56 7.79 -23.62 -32.66
N PRO A 57 7.66 -24.70 -33.46
CA PRO A 57 6.46 -24.96 -34.24
C PRO A 57 5.24 -25.07 -33.31
N ASN A 58 4.09 -24.58 -33.78
CA ASN A 58 2.82 -24.54 -33.06
C ASN A 58 2.83 -23.74 -31.73
N GLN A 59 3.88 -22.96 -31.50
CA GLN A 59 3.96 -22.08 -30.35
C GLN A 59 3.61 -20.62 -30.70
N GLY A 60 3.00 -19.95 -29.75
CA GLY A 60 2.62 -18.54 -29.89
C GLY A 60 2.97 -17.75 -28.65
N ARG A 61 3.30 -16.48 -28.82
CA ARG A 61 3.55 -15.53 -27.74
C ARG A 61 2.59 -14.37 -27.83
N GLY A 62 1.87 -14.12 -26.73
CA GLY A 62 0.99 -12.99 -26.59
C GLY A 62 1.45 -12.04 -25.48
N ILE A 63 1.22 -10.74 -25.70
CA ILE A 63 1.49 -9.69 -24.72
C ILE A 63 0.22 -8.87 -24.55
N ALA A 64 -0.16 -8.63 -23.31
CA ALA A 64 -1.27 -7.75 -22.97
C ALA A 64 -0.86 -6.76 -21.87
N THR A 65 -1.43 -5.56 -21.93
CA THR A 65 -1.33 -4.57 -20.85
C THR A 65 -2.72 -4.29 -20.30
N GLY A 66 -2.84 -4.19 -18.99
CA GLY A 66 -4.07 -3.87 -18.29
C GLY A 66 -3.98 -2.55 -17.56
N TYR A 67 -5.12 -1.92 -17.39
CA TYR A 67 -5.32 -0.70 -16.63
C TYR A 67 -6.55 -0.80 -15.78
N TRP A 68 -6.43 -0.33 -14.53
CA TRP A 68 -7.58 -0.13 -13.65
C TRP A 68 -7.40 1.11 -12.81
N PHE A 69 -8.45 1.83 -12.53
CA PHE A 69 -8.37 3.18 -11.97
C PHE A 69 -8.41 3.25 -10.43
N ASN A 70 -8.77 2.23 -9.70
CA ASN A 70 -8.92 2.20 -8.22
C ASN A 70 -9.47 3.51 -7.65
N ILE A 71 -10.74 3.53 -7.31
CA ILE A 71 -11.43 4.75 -6.82
C ILE A 71 -10.95 5.09 -5.41
N ALA A 72 -10.85 6.40 -5.07
CA ALA A 72 -10.59 6.86 -3.72
C ALA A 72 -11.83 6.73 -2.83
N GLN A 73 -12.66 7.74 -2.72
CA GLN A 73 -13.80 7.88 -1.81
C GLN A 73 -13.39 7.87 -0.31
N THR A 74 -14.36 8.09 0.58
CA THR A 74 -14.11 8.17 2.01
C THR A 74 -13.77 6.82 2.62
N SER A 75 -12.77 6.78 3.47
CA SER A 75 -12.41 5.61 4.28
C SER A 75 -11.90 6.06 5.63
N SER A 76 -12.09 5.21 6.63
CA SER A 76 -11.51 5.38 7.96
C SER A 76 -10.89 4.08 8.45
N ALA A 77 -9.89 4.23 9.31
CA ALA A 77 -9.25 3.14 10.03
C ALA A 77 -8.86 3.58 11.44
N THR A 78 -8.89 2.66 12.37
CA THR A 78 -8.42 2.90 13.74
C THR A 78 -7.35 1.88 14.10
N ILE A 79 -6.27 2.34 14.74
CA ILE A 79 -5.23 1.48 15.29
C ILE A 79 -5.21 1.65 16.79
N ASN A 80 -5.24 0.53 17.52
CA ASN A 80 -5.11 0.46 18.97
C ASN A 80 -3.86 -0.36 19.30
N LEU A 81 -3.03 0.13 20.20
CA LEU A 81 -1.89 -0.61 20.73
C LEU A 81 -2.23 -1.17 22.12
N SER A 82 -1.82 -2.39 22.39
CA SER A 82 -1.84 -3.01 23.72
C SER A 82 -0.52 -2.80 24.46
N GLU A 83 -0.52 -3.03 25.76
CA GLU A 83 0.66 -2.83 26.62
C GLU A 83 1.86 -3.71 26.26
N ASP A 84 1.62 -4.83 25.57
CA ASP A 84 2.65 -5.77 25.07
C ASP A 84 3.19 -5.42 23.68
N GLY A 85 2.80 -4.29 23.11
CA GLY A 85 3.25 -3.86 21.78
C GLY A 85 2.52 -4.48 20.60
N ARG A 86 1.44 -5.23 20.83
CA ARG A 86 0.57 -5.70 19.75
C ARG A 86 -0.36 -4.60 19.28
N ALA A 87 -0.76 -4.67 18.02
CA ALA A 87 -1.68 -3.72 17.41
C ALA A 87 -2.96 -4.40 16.91
N VAL A 88 -4.08 -3.69 17.02
CA VAL A 88 -5.32 -4.03 16.32
C VAL A 88 -5.59 -2.95 15.30
N VAL A 89 -5.72 -3.33 14.03
CA VAL A 89 -6.10 -2.45 12.92
C VAL A 89 -7.56 -2.73 12.57
N MET A 90 -8.43 -1.77 12.79
CA MET A 90 -9.87 -1.89 12.57
C MET A 90 -10.32 -1.00 11.42
N THR A 91 -11.08 -1.56 10.48
CA THR A 91 -11.66 -0.85 9.33
C THR A 91 -13.10 -1.27 9.11
N GLY A 92 -13.88 -0.42 8.43
CA GLY A 92 -15.25 -0.74 7.99
C GLY A 92 -15.33 -1.40 6.62
N SER A 93 -14.23 -1.59 5.93
CA SER A 93 -14.20 -2.27 4.62
C SER A 93 -14.26 -3.78 4.77
N PRO A 94 -15.16 -4.49 4.04
CA PRO A 94 -15.19 -5.94 4.05
C PRO A 94 -13.89 -6.56 3.52
N ASP A 95 -13.62 -7.79 3.93
CA ASP A 95 -12.44 -8.53 3.49
C ASP A 95 -12.68 -9.13 2.10
N ILE A 96 -12.24 -8.44 1.07
CA ILE A 96 -12.32 -8.89 -0.31
C ILE A 96 -10.94 -9.32 -0.81
N GLY A 97 -10.82 -10.59 -1.19
CA GLY A 97 -9.58 -11.16 -1.71
C GLY A 97 -8.39 -11.10 -0.73
N GLY A 98 -8.66 -11.08 0.58
CA GLY A 98 -7.62 -10.98 1.61
C GLY A 98 -7.15 -9.55 1.89
N SER A 99 -7.92 -8.52 1.52
CA SER A 99 -7.57 -7.11 1.75
C SER A 99 -7.31 -6.79 3.23
N ARG A 100 -7.93 -7.53 4.14
CA ARG A 100 -7.68 -7.43 5.58
C ARG A 100 -6.20 -7.68 5.93
N ALA A 101 -5.57 -8.69 5.32
CA ALA A 101 -4.15 -8.93 5.50
C ALA A 101 -3.29 -7.77 4.95
N SER A 102 -3.70 -7.17 3.82
CA SER A 102 -3.02 -6.00 3.26
C SER A 102 -3.05 -4.81 4.22
N MET A 103 -4.14 -4.60 4.96
CA MET A 103 -4.21 -3.54 5.98
C MET A 103 -3.21 -3.78 7.12
N ALA A 104 -3.04 -5.03 7.56
CA ALA A 104 -2.04 -5.37 8.57
C ALA A 104 -0.61 -5.12 8.05
N ILE A 105 -0.31 -5.50 6.80
CA ILE A 105 1.00 -5.28 6.18
C ILE A 105 1.32 -3.78 6.08
N MET A 106 0.37 -2.96 5.64
CA MET A 106 0.56 -1.51 5.53
C MET A 106 0.82 -0.86 6.90
N ALA A 107 0.09 -1.27 7.94
CA ALA A 107 0.34 -0.77 9.29
C ALA A 107 1.70 -1.24 9.83
N ALA A 108 2.07 -2.51 9.59
CA ALA A 108 3.35 -3.08 9.99
C ALA A 108 4.54 -2.32 9.39
N GLU A 109 4.47 -2.03 8.09
CA GLU A 109 5.48 -1.27 7.35
C GLU A 109 5.70 0.12 7.94
N VAL A 110 4.63 0.85 8.25
CA VAL A 110 4.72 2.20 8.81
C VAL A 110 5.20 2.20 10.25
N ILE A 111 4.70 1.26 11.07
CA ILE A 111 5.09 1.18 12.48
C ILE A 111 6.49 0.56 12.64
N GLY A 112 6.94 -0.23 11.66
CA GLY A 112 8.24 -0.90 11.68
C GLY A 112 8.26 -2.16 12.57
N ILE A 113 7.16 -2.93 12.61
CA ILE A 113 7.02 -4.15 13.42
C ILE A 113 6.65 -5.37 12.57
N ASP A 114 6.83 -6.56 13.12
CA ASP A 114 6.40 -7.79 12.47
C ASP A 114 4.88 -7.78 12.25
N VAL A 115 4.43 -8.12 11.05
CA VAL A 115 3.01 -8.20 10.69
C VAL A 115 2.22 -9.17 11.58
N ASN A 116 2.86 -10.20 12.12
CA ASN A 116 2.26 -11.15 13.04
C ASN A 116 1.87 -10.54 14.41
N LEU A 117 2.36 -9.35 14.72
CA LEU A 117 1.97 -8.56 15.90
C LEU A 117 0.73 -7.71 15.64
N ILE A 118 0.22 -7.68 14.41
CA ILE A 118 -0.94 -6.89 14.03
C ILE A 118 -2.13 -7.79 13.75
N GLN A 119 -3.22 -7.56 14.47
CA GLN A 119 -4.51 -8.20 14.24
C GLN A 119 -5.40 -7.30 13.39
N PRO A 120 -5.65 -7.61 12.12
CA PRO A 120 -6.62 -6.87 11.33
C PRO A 120 -8.04 -7.32 11.65
N VAL A 121 -8.94 -6.36 11.82
CA VAL A 121 -10.35 -6.60 12.16
C VAL A 121 -11.25 -5.80 11.21
N VAL A 122 -12.25 -6.46 10.64
CA VAL A 122 -13.39 -5.77 10.02
C VAL A 122 -14.36 -5.47 11.14
N GLY A 123 -14.53 -4.19 11.45
CA GLY A 123 -15.34 -3.73 12.57
C GLY A 123 -16.84 -3.66 12.24
N ASP A 124 -17.61 -3.51 13.28
CA ASP A 124 -19.02 -3.17 13.20
C ASP A 124 -19.20 -1.72 12.73
N THR A 125 -20.18 -1.46 11.88
CA THR A 125 -20.45 -0.13 11.32
C THR A 125 -20.83 0.92 12.39
N GLU A 126 -21.25 0.51 13.57
CA GLU A 126 -21.52 1.41 14.70
C GLU A 126 -20.24 1.76 15.49
N THR A 127 -19.17 0.99 15.33
CA THR A 127 -17.93 1.15 16.11
C THR A 127 -16.75 1.67 15.31
N VAL A 128 -16.84 1.66 13.97
CA VAL A 128 -15.81 2.20 13.07
C VAL A 128 -16.28 3.51 12.45
N GLY A 129 -15.34 4.36 12.05
CA GLY A 129 -15.66 5.55 11.29
C GLY A 129 -16.23 5.22 9.90
N PHE A 130 -16.88 6.21 9.30
CA PHE A 130 -17.53 6.05 8.00
C PHE A 130 -16.55 5.55 6.92
N THR A 131 -17.02 4.60 6.14
CA THR A 131 -16.32 4.04 4.98
C THR A 131 -17.34 3.84 3.87
N ASP A 132 -17.06 4.38 2.68
CA ASP A 132 -17.91 4.26 1.51
C ASP A 132 -18.03 2.80 1.03
N VAL A 133 -19.00 2.59 0.14
CA VAL A 133 -19.30 1.31 -0.50
C VAL A 133 -18.04 0.68 -1.12
N THR A 134 -17.97 -0.65 -1.09
CA THR A 134 -16.89 -1.40 -1.71
C THR A 134 -17.15 -1.59 -3.20
N GLU A 135 -16.52 -0.75 -4.00
CA GLU A 135 -16.60 -0.77 -5.47
C GLU A 135 -15.29 -0.25 -6.08
N GLY A 136 -15.14 -0.31 -7.41
CA GLY A 136 -14.02 0.32 -8.13
C GLY A 136 -12.62 -0.07 -7.66
N SER A 137 -12.49 -1.21 -6.98
CA SER A 137 -11.22 -1.71 -6.36
C SER A 137 -10.61 -0.75 -5.34
N ARG A 138 -11.46 -0.04 -4.59
CA ARG A 138 -11.02 0.98 -3.64
C ARG A 138 -10.52 0.44 -2.30
N ALA A 139 -10.91 -0.78 -1.90
CA ALA A 139 -10.64 -1.29 -0.55
C ALA A 139 -9.15 -1.20 -0.18
N THR A 140 -8.26 -1.77 -0.98
CA THR A 140 -6.82 -1.71 -0.70
C THR A 140 -6.27 -0.29 -0.84
N TYR A 141 -6.69 0.46 -1.85
CA TYR A 141 -6.19 1.81 -2.11
C TYR A 141 -6.68 2.81 -1.05
N ALA A 142 -7.99 3.04 -0.98
CA ALA A 142 -8.54 4.11 -0.14
C ALA A 142 -8.50 3.76 1.36
N THR A 143 -8.86 2.52 1.73
CA THR A 143 -8.78 2.10 3.14
C THR A 143 -7.33 1.91 3.56
N GLY A 144 -6.44 1.46 2.65
CA GLY A 144 -5.01 1.39 2.91
C GLY A 144 -4.41 2.75 3.27
N ILE A 145 -4.76 3.82 2.56
CA ILE A 145 -4.31 5.18 2.91
C ILE A 145 -4.84 5.59 4.30
N ALA A 146 -6.09 5.27 4.64
CA ALA A 146 -6.60 5.56 5.97
C ALA A 146 -5.83 4.80 7.07
N VAL A 147 -5.42 3.56 6.80
CA VAL A 147 -4.57 2.76 7.71
C VAL A 147 -3.18 3.39 7.84
N VAL A 148 -2.55 3.79 6.73
CA VAL A 148 -1.25 4.48 6.76
C VAL A 148 -1.34 5.76 7.58
N ASN A 149 -2.35 6.59 7.35
CA ASN A 149 -2.57 7.83 8.11
C ASN A 149 -2.78 7.56 9.62
N ALA A 150 -3.45 6.46 9.99
CA ALA A 150 -3.59 6.06 11.39
C ALA A 150 -2.25 5.61 11.98
N ALA A 151 -1.48 4.81 11.23
CA ALA A 151 -0.19 4.30 11.64
C ALA A 151 0.85 5.42 11.84
N GLU A 152 0.90 6.41 10.94
CA GLU A 152 1.74 7.60 11.10
C GLU A 152 1.42 8.39 12.37
N LYS A 153 0.12 8.52 12.70
CA LYS A 153 -0.31 9.15 13.96
C LYS A 153 0.09 8.32 15.18
N ILE A 154 0.07 6.98 15.08
CA ILE A 154 0.58 6.10 16.13
C ILE A 154 2.08 6.32 16.32
N VAL A 155 2.86 6.30 15.25
CA VAL A 155 4.31 6.54 15.30
C VAL A 155 4.60 7.91 15.97
N ARG A 156 3.87 8.94 15.60
CA ARG A 156 4.00 10.25 16.24
C ARG A 156 3.74 10.19 17.74
N LYS A 157 2.65 9.54 18.18
CA LYS A 157 2.35 9.36 19.60
C LYS A 157 3.42 8.55 20.33
N LEU A 158 3.98 7.51 19.70
CA LEU A 158 5.07 6.72 20.27
C LEU A 158 6.32 7.59 20.49
N LYS A 159 6.67 8.45 19.51
CA LYS A 159 7.75 9.44 19.68
C LYS A 159 7.46 10.43 20.83
N GLU A 160 6.22 10.90 20.95
CA GLU A 160 5.78 11.76 22.06
C GLU A 160 5.95 11.06 23.42
N ARG A 161 5.65 9.74 23.48
CA ARG A 161 5.85 8.96 24.72
C ARG A 161 7.35 8.77 25.04
N ALA A 162 8.13 8.43 24.05
CA ALA A 162 9.58 8.30 24.21
C ALA A 162 10.22 9.63 24.67
N SER A 163 9.79 10.76 24.13
CA SER A 163 10.29 12.08 24.58
C SER A 163 9.96 12.37 26.04
N ILE A 164 8.78 11.96 26.52
CA ILE A 164 8.40 12.05 27.93
C ILE A 164 9.27 11.14 28.81
N MET A 165 9.54 9.91 28.35
CA MET A 165 10.38 8.94 29.08
C MET A 165 11.82 9.39 29.21
N TRP A 166 12.35 10.10 28.21
CA TRP A 166 13.71 10.63 28.20
C TRP A 166 13.84 12.06 28.69
N ASP A 167 12.73 12.73 29.01
CA ASP A 167 12.70 14.16 29.37
C ASP A 167 13.42 15.05 28.33
N CYS A 168 13.10 14.84 27.04
CA CYS A 168 13.70 15.54 25.91
C CYS A 168 12.64 16.14 24.96
N ASN A 169 13.07 16.93 23.96
CA ASN A 169 12.17 17.47 22.96
C ASN A 169 11.76 16.39 21.96
N LEU A 170 10.56 16.50 21.39
CA LEU A 170 10.06 15.59 20.36
C LEU A 170 10.97 15.55 19.11
N GLU A 171 11.58 16.68 18.76
CA GLU A 171 12.51 16.80 17.63
C GLU A 171 13.80 15.97 17.82
N ASP A 172 14.15 15.62 19.05
CA ASP A 172 15.31 14.79 19.36
C ASP A 172 15.02 13.28 19.21
N VAL A 173 13.75 12.91 18.96
CA VAL A 173 13.32 11.52 18.82
C VAL A 173 13.14 11.16 17.34
N GLU A 174 13.80 10.11 16.90
CA GLU A 174 13.54 9.42 15.63
C GLU A 174 12.81 8.10 15.89
N TRP A 175 12.10 7.60 14.87
CA TRP A 175 11.46 6.31 14.89
C TRP A 175 12.05 5.46 13.78
N VAL A 176 12.69 4.35 14.14
CA VAL A 176 13.38 3.46 13.20
C VAL A 176 13.09 2.01 13.60
N ASP A 177 12.59 1.22 12.66
CA ASP A 177 12.37 -0.23 12.81
C ASP A 177 11.69 -0.61 14.13
N GLY A 178 10.57 0.05 14.45
CA GLY A 178 9.75 -0.25 15.63
C GLY A 178 10.34 0.24 16.96
N SER A 179 11.29 1.16 16.91
CA SER A 179 11.96 1.68 18.10
C SER A 179 12.15 3.20 18.04
N ALA A 180 12.05 3.86 19.17
CA ALA A 180 12.49 5.23 19.32
C ALA A 180 14.02 5.29 19.51
N ILE A 181 14.67 6.22 18.80
CA ILE A 181 16.10 6.46 18.84
C ILE A 181 16.31 7.93 19.19
N HIS A 182 17.15 8.22 20.20
CA HIS A 182 17.58 9.58 20.50
C HIS A 182 18.65 10.02 19.50
N LYS A 183 18.44 11.12 18.79
CA LYS A 183 19.33 11.58 17.70
C LYS A 183 20.80 11.74 18.09
N ASP A 184 21.04 12.20 19.29
CA ASP A 184 22.40 12.41 19.81
C ASP A 184 23.01 11.15 20.44
N GLY A 185 22.29 10.02 20.45
CA GLY A 185 22.73 8.77 21.06
C GLY A 185 22.95 8.84 22.58
N LYS A 186 22.34 9.81 23.26
CA LYS A 186 22.46 10.00 24.71
C LYS A 186 21.69 8.95 25.52
N GLU A 187 20.60 8.47 24.94
CA GLU A 187 19.70 7.53 25.59
C GLU A 187 19.74 6.17 24.86
N SER A 188 19.50 5.10 25.61
CA SER A 188 19.27 3.78 25.01
C SER A 188 17.98 3.79 24.18
N SER A 189 17.96 3.10 23.06
CA SER A 189 16.73 2.96 22.26
C SER A 189 15.60 2.36 23.08
N LEU A 190 14.37 2.79 22.80
CA LEU A 190 13.14 2.24 23.40
C LEU A 190 12.34 1.51 22.32
N SER A 191 12.16 0.22 22.49
CA SER A 191 11.29 -0.58 21.63
C SER A 191 9.81 -0.24 21.84
N LEU A 192 8.96 -0.57 20.86
CA LEU A 192 7.52 -0.37 20.97
C LEU A 192 6.93 -1.04 22.23
N PRO A 193 7.25 -2.30 22.61
CA PRO A 193 6.76 -2.88 23.87
C PRO A 193 7.20 -2.10 25.13
N GLU A 194 8.42 -1.60 25.18
CA GLU A 194 8.89 -0.79 26.32
C GLU A 194 8.10 0.50 26.47
N ILE A 195 7.81 1.19 25.36
CA ILE A 195 7.02 2.42 25.35
C ILE A 195 5.55 2.14 25.73
N THR A 196 4.96 1.07 25.18
CA THR A 196 3.56 0.73 25.47
C THR A 196 3.34 0.25 26.88
N ALA A 197 4.29 -0.45 27.50
CA ALA A 197 4.26 -0.84 28.90
C ALA A 197 4.19 0.37 29.84
N GLU A 198 4.82 1.49 29.49
CA GLU A 198 4.82 2.74 30.27
C GLU A 198 3.68 3.70 29.88
N ALA A 199 2.75 3.26 29.01
CA ALA A 199 1.67 4.12 28.49
C ALA A 199 0.85 4.79 29.61
N LYS A 200 0.54 4.09 30.70
CA LYS A 200 -0.21 4.62 31.85
C LYS A 200 0.47 5.82 32.50
N LYS A 201 1.80 5.84 32.54
CA LYS A 201 2.57 6.91 33.16
C LYS A 201 2.86 8.06 32.20
N THR A 202 2.80 7.80 30.90
CA THR A 202 3.17 8.76 29.85
C THR A 202 1.99 9.41 29.14
N GLY A 203 0.74 9.11 29.53
CA GLY A 203 -0.46 9.79 29.03
C GLY A 203 -1.60 8.86 28.58
N GLY A 204 -1.60 7.61 29.02
CA GLY A 204 -2.69 6.65 28.84
C GLY A 204 -2.66 5.87 27.53
N PRO A 205 -3.78 5.23 27.15
CA PRO A 205 -3.86 4.33 26.01
C PRO A 205 -3.39 4.93 24.69
N LEU A 206 -2.72 4.14 23.87
CA LEU A 206 -2.22 4.52 22.55
C LEU A 206 -3.18 4.03 21.46
N ASN A 207 -3.86 4.97 20.84
CA ASN A 207 -4.75 4.72 19.71
C ASN A 207 -4.70 5.89 18.73
N ALA A 208 -5.05 5.65 17.48
CA ALA A 208 -5.20 6.71 16.48
C ALA A 208 -6.21 6.31 15.40
N THR A 209 -6.91 7.32 14.88
CA THR A 209 -7.79 7.18 13.73
C THR A 209 -7.22 7.93 12.55
N GLY A 210 -7.17 7.26 11.40
CA GLY A 210 -6.86 7.81 10.10
C GLY A 210 -8.10 7.86 9.23
N SER A 211 -8.18 8.84 8.35
CA SER A 211 -9.24 8.97 7.36
C SER A 211 -8.67 9.43 6.03
N LEU A 212 -9.39 9.10 4.98
CA LEU A 212 -9.18 9.62 3.63
C LEU A 212 -10.49 10.22 3.16
N GLU A 213 -10.48 11.50 2.84
CA GLU A 213 -11.56 12.22 2.19
C GLU A 213 -11.02 12.84 0.90
N THR A 214 -10.82 12.04 -0.12
CA THR A 214 -10.34 12.56 -1.39
C THR A 214 -11.19 12.11 -2.57
N LYS A 215 -11.26 13.01 -3.56
CA LYS A 215 -11.69 12.68 -4.91
C LYS A 215 -10.45 12.30 -5.69
N GLY A 216 -10.51 11.21 -6.42
CA GLY A 216 -9.38 10.76 -7.23
C GLY A 216 -9.31 9.25 -7.34
N HIS A 217 -8.20 8.78 -7.79
CA HIS A 217 -7.97 7.35 -8.01
C HIS A 217 -6.47 7.04 -8.00
N GLY A 218 -6.15 5.79 -7.69
CA GLY A 218 -4.81 5.24 -7.74
C GLY A 218 -4.67 4.29 -8.92
N PRO A 219 -4.33 4.78 -10.13
CA PRO A 219 -4.28 3.94 -11.31
C PRO A 219 -3.26 2.81 -11.15
N ALA A 220 -3.70 1.59 -11.49
CA ALA A 220 -2.86 0.40 -11.52
C ALA A 220 -2.66 -0.06 -12.95
N PHE A 221 -1.44 -0.45 -13.27
CA PHE A 221 -1.05 -0.99 -14.57
C PHE A 221 -0.44 -2.37 -14.40
N SER A 222 -0.65 -3.23 -15.39
CA SER A 222 -0.03 -4.54 -15.43
C SER A 222 0.41 -4.86 -16.85
N THR A 223 1.45 -5.68 -16.99
CA THR A 223 1.85 -6.28 -18.27
C THR A 223 1.97 -7.78 -18.08
N GLN A 224 1.41 -8.53 -19.02
CA GLN A 224 1.40 -9.98 -19.00
C GLN A 224 2.04 -10.52 -20.28
N LEU A 225 2.83 -11.55 -20.12
CA LEU A 225 3.42 -12.35 -21.19
C LEU A 225 2.85 -13.77 -21.09
N CYS A 226 2.33 -14.28 -22.18
CA CYS A 226 1.85 -15.65 -22.27
C CYS A 226 2.50 -16.34 -23.46
N ASP A 227 3.16 -17.45 -23.18
CA ASP A 227 3.64 -18.40 -24.19
C ASP A 227 2.70 -19.61 -24.15
N LEU A 228 2.26 -20.06 -25.33
CA LEU A 228 1.40 -21.22 -25.45
C LEU A 228 1.89 -22.13 -26.58
N GLU A 229 1.56 -23.39 -26.46
CA GLU A 229 1.75 -24.40 -27.50
C GLU A 229 0.40 -25.04 -27.82
N VAL A 230 0.10 -25.18 -29.09
CA VAL A 230 -1.14 -25.82 -29.56
C VAL A 230 -0.81 -27.19 -30.12
N ASP A 231 -1.49 -28.22 -29.62
CA ASP A 231 -1.48 -29.53 -30.23
C ASP A 231 -2.33 -29.49 -31.53
N PRO A 232 -1.71 -29.66 -32.71
CA PRO A 232 -2.44 -29.54 -33.97
C PRO A 232 -3.44 -30.68 -34.21
N GLU A 233 -3.33 -31.81 -33.49
CA GLU A 233 -4.26 -32.97 -33.67
C GLU A 233 -5.53 -32.80 -32.83
N THR A 234 -5.41 -32.19 -31.64
CA THR A 234 -6.53 -32.06 -30.70
C THR A 234 -7.00 -30.61 -30.49
N GLY A 235 -6.22 -29.62 -30.89
CA GLY A 235 -6.49 -28.18 -30.71
C GLY A 235 -6.32 -27.68 -29.29
#